data_e0fa80ae6870a8f939031cfd9b85d778
#
_entry.id   e0fa80ae6870a8f939031cfd9b85d778
#
_cell.length_a   1.000
_cell.length_b   1.000
_cell.length_c   1.000
_cell.angle_alpha   90.00
_cell.angle_beta   90.00
_cell.angle_gamma   90.00
#
_symmetry.space_group_name_H-M   'P 1'
#
loop_
_entity.id
_entity.type
_entity.pdbx_description
1 polymer ?
#
loop_
_entity_poly.entity_id
_entity_poly.type
_entity_poly.pdbx_seq_one_letter_code
_entity_poly.pdbx_strand_id
1 'polypeptide(L)'
;MKYLKFLLVGMLFGIILVKSEAVSWYRIYEMFRFQSFHMYGIIGTAIITGIIFLQVSKRGFIKGFKGAEIFVPKKENGFVRYIIGGTIFGLGWALIGACPGPLYILLGTGVYSMLIVIAAAMLGTFVYGILKSKLPH
;
A
#
# COMPACT_ATOMS: atom_id res chain seq x y z
N MET A 1 -4.23 -7.11 -25.70
CA MET A 1 -4.37 -8.16 -24.66
C MET A 1 -3.42 -8.03 -23.45
N LYS A 2 -2.35 -7.23 -23.52
CA LYS A 2 -1.37 -7.09 -22.43
C LYS A 2 -1.96 -6.42 -21.18
N TYR A 3 -2.84 -5.43 -21.36
CA TYR A 3 -3.48 -4.68 -20.27
C TYR A 3 -4.67 -5.37 -19.62
N LEU A 4 -5.31 -6.33 -20.30
CA LEU A 4 -6.48 -7.05 -19.79
C LEU A 4 -6.16 -7.82 -18.49
N LYS A 5 -4.95 -8.39 -18.40
CA LYS A 5 -4.50 -9.13 -17.21
C LYS A 5 -4.39 -8.20 -15.99
N PHE A 6 -3.86 -7.00 -16.19
CA PHE A 6 -3.75 -6.01 -15.12
C PHE A 6 -5.12 -5.49 -14.68
N LEU A 7 -6.04 -5.32 -15.64
CA LEU A 7 -7.42 -4.94 -15.35
C LEU A 7 -8.12 -6.00 -14.51
N LEU A 8 -8.02 -7.28 -14.88
CA LEU A 8 -8.62 -8.39 -14.12
C LEU A 8 -8.06 -8.49 -12.70
N VAL A 9 -6.73 -8.37 -12.55
CA VAL A 9 -6.09 -8.40 -11.22
C VAL A 9 -6.53 -7.20 -10.38
N GLY A 10 -6.61 -6.01 -10.99
CA GLY A 10 -7.09 -4.80 -10.31
C GLY A 10 -8.55 -4.90 -9.87
N MET A 11 -9.43 -5.47 -10.71
CA MET A 11 -10.83 -5.72 -10.37
C MET A 11 -10.94 -6.71 -9.20
N LEU A 12 -10.22 -7.83 -9.26
CA LEU A 12 -10.20 -8.82 -8.19
C LEU A 12 -9.72 -8.20 -6.87
N PHE A 13 -8.65 -7.42 -6.92
CA PHE A 13 -8.12 -6.72 -5.76
C PHE A 13 -9.12 -5.74 -5.17
N GLY A 14 -9.81 -4.96 -6.04
CA GLY A 14 -10.87 -4.04 -5.63
C GLY A 14 -12.03 -4.75 -4.94
N ILE A 15 -12.50 -5.89 -5.49
CA ILE A 15 -13.57 -6.69 -4.89
C ILE A 15 -13.15 -7.21 -3.51
N ILE A 16 -11.92 -7.69 -3.37
CA ILE A 16 -11.40 -8.19 -2.09
C ILE A 16 -11.36 -7.06 -1.05
N LEU A 17 -10.88 -5.87 -1.41
CA LEU A 17 -10.82 -4.73 -0.50
C LEU A 17 -12.20 -4.25 -0.05
N VAL A 18 -13.19 -4.27 -0.95
CA VAL A 18 -14.58 -3.91 -0.60
C VAL A 18 -15.21 -4.97 0.30
N LYS A 19 -15.05 -6.25 -0.03
CA LYS A 19 -15.61 -7.36 0.76
C LYS A 19 -14.97 -7.50 2.15
N SER A 20 -13.68 -7.19 2.26
CA SER A 20 -12.98 -7.19 3.56
C SER A 20 -13.26 -5.95 4.41
N GLU A 21 -14.10 -5.02 3.93
CA GLU A 21 -14.35 -3.72 4.56
C GLU A 21 -13.09 -2.86 4.80
N ALA A 22 -11.97 -3.21 4.15
CA ALA A 22 -10.71 -2.46 4.26
C ALA A 22 -10.79 -1.04 3.66
N VAL A 23 -11.83 -0.77 2.85
CA VAL A 23 -12.15 0.55 2.29
C VAL A 23 -12.86 1.43 3.31
N SER A 24 -13.45 0.83 4.36
CA SER A 24 -14.27 1.56 5.34
C SER A 24 -13.41 2.45 6.23
N TRP A 25 -13.66 3.75 6.18
CA TRP A 25 -13.08 4.73 7.10
C TRP A 25 -13.32 4.35 8.57
N TYR A 26 -14.51 3.83 8.88
CA TYR A 26 -14.89 3.46 10.24
C TYR A 26 -13.99 2.36 10.81
N ARG A 27 -13.61 1.37 10.00
CA ARG A 27 -12.71 0.29 10.41
C ARG A 27 -11.29 0.78 10.73
N ILE A 28 -10.83 1.78 10.00
CA ILE A 28 -9.52 2.41 10.25
C ILE A 28 -9.59 3.25 11.53
N TYR A 29 -10.69 3.96 11.74
CA TYR A 29 -10.92 4.72 12.96
C TYR A 29 -10.97 3.82 14.21
N GLU A 30 -11.71 2.70 14.17
CA GLU A 30 -11.74 1.70 15.24
C GLU A 30 -10.35 1.13 15.55
N MET A 31 -9.53 0.92 14.50
CA MET A 31 -8.16 0.44 14.65
C MET A 31 -7.31 1.42 15.46
N PHE A 32 -7.34 2.71 15.14
CA PHE A 32 -6.58 3.73 15.89
C PHE A 32 -7.04 3.91 17.33
N ARG A 33 -8.29 3.58 17.62
CA ARG A 33 -8.83 3.57 18.99
C ARG A 33 -8.68 2.24 19.71
N PHE A 34 -8.02 1.26 19.11
CA PHE A 34 -7.85 -0.10 19.67
C PHE A 34 -9.18 -0.80 20.00
N GLN A 35 -10.27 -0.47 19.31
CA GLN A 35 -11.61 -1.00 19.55
C GLN A 35 -11.92 -2.25 18.73
N SER A 36 -11.20 -2.47 17.63
CA SER A 36 -11.42 -3.61 16.71
C SER A 36 -10.12 -4.23 16.26
N PHE A 37 -10.05 -5.56 16.31
CA PHE A 37 -8.90 -6.34 15.83
C PHE A 37 -8.93 -6.58 14.31
N HIS A 38 -10.03 -6.26 13.64
CA HIS A 38 -10.27 -6.59 12.24
C HIS A 38 -9.16 -6.09 11.30
N MET A 39 -8.84 -4.80 11.35
CA MET A 39 -7.81 -4.20 10.49
C MET A 39 -6.40 -4.70 10.82
N TYR A 40 -6.09 -4.90 12.09
CA TYR A 40 -4.82 -5.51 12.49
C TYR A 40 -4.67 -6.91 11.93
N GLY A 41 -5.76 -7.71 11.92
CA GLY A 41 -5.79 -9.03 11.32
C GLY A 41 -5.50 -9.00 9.82
N ILE A 42 -6.16 -8.10 9.06
CA ILE A 42 -5.95 -7.95 7.62
C ILE A 42 -4.50 -7.56 7.32
N ILE A 43 -3.98 -6.54 7.99
CA ILE A 43 -2.60 -6.05 7.78
C ILE A 43 -1.59 -7.13 8.19
N GLY A 44 -1.78 -7.75 9.35
CA GLY A 44 -0.89 -8.80 9.86
C GLY A 44 -0.84 -10.02 8.93
N THR A 45 -1.98 -10.52 8.47
CA THR A 45 -2.03 -11.65 7.53
C THR A 45 -1.41 -11.30 6.19
N ALA A 46 -1.63 -10.08 5.68
CA ALA A 46 -1.01 -9.60 4.44
C ALA A 46 0.52 -9.55 4.56
N ILE A 47 1.05 -9.06 5.69
CA ILE A 47 2.49 -9.02 5.95
C ILE A 47 3.08 -10.43 6.01
N ILE A 48 2.47 -11.34 6.80
CA ILE A 48 2.94 -12.71 6.95
C ILE A 48 2.94 -13.43 5.60
N THR A 49 1.84 -13.33 4.84
CA THR A 49 1.72 -13.93 3.51
C THR A 49 2.77 -13.35 2.56
N GLY A 50 2.99 -12.03 2.60
CA GLY A 50 4.01 -11.36 1.80
C GLY A 50 5.42 -11.83 2.10
N ILE A 51 5.77 -12.00 3.40
CA ILE A 51 7.08 -12.52 3.82
C ILE A 51 7.28 -13.95 3.33
N ILE A 52 6.28 -14.82 3.51
CA ILE A 52 6.34 -16.21 3.05
C ILE A 52 6.53 -16.25 1.53
N PHE A 53 5.73 -15.48 0.79
CA PHE A 53 5.81 -15.40 -0.67
C PHE A 53 7.20 -14.94 -1.15
N LEU A 54 7.75 -13.88 -0.53
CA LEU A 54 9.08 -13.37 -0.86
C LEU A 54 10.18 -14.38 -0.55
N GLN A 55 10.09 -15.11 0.57
CA GLN A 55 11.08 -16.14 0.92
C GLN A 55 11.05 -17.31 -0.05
N VAL A 56 9.86 -17.77 -0.43
CA VAL A 56 9.68 -18.84 -1.43
C VAL A 56 10.19 -18.40 -2.80
N SER A 57 9.91 -17.15 -3.18
CA SER A 57 10.41 -16.58 -4.45
C SER A 57 11.95 -16.47 -4.46
N LYS A 58 12.57 -16.06 -3.35
CA LYS A 58 14.05 -15.99 -3.23
C LYS A 58 14.72 -17.36 -3.31
N ARG A 59 14.04 -18.44 -2.93
CA ARG A 59 14.53 -19.82 -3.05
C ARG A 59 14.42 -20.39 -4.47
N GLY A 60 13.96 -19.60 -5.44
CA GLY A 60 13.86 -20.01 -6.85
C GLY A 60 12.66 -20.90 -7.17
N PHE A 61 11.77 -21.19 -6.20
CA PHE A 61 10.58 -22.00 -6.44
C PHE A 61 9.56 -21.30 -7.32
N ILE A 62 9.52 -19.96 -7.32
CA ILE A 62 8.60 -19.17 -8.13
C ILE A 62 9.42 -18.37 -9.14
N LYS A 63 9.27 -18.73 -10.42
CA LYS A 63 9.84 -17.98 -11.54
C LYS A 63 8.84 -16.93 -12.00
N GLY A 64 9.33 -15.80 -12.48
CA GLY A 64 8.49 -14.77 -13.09
C GLY A 64 7.74 -15.30 -14.32
N PHE A 65 6.71 -14.60 -14.74
CA PHE A 65 5.78 -14.98 -15.82
C PHE A 65 6.45 -15.38 -17.16
N LYS A 66 7.72 -15.05 -17.36
CA LYS A 66 8.53 -15.46 -18.53
C LYS A 66 9.73 -16.32 -18.15
N GLY A 67 9.71 -16.99 -17.00
CA GLY A 67 10.85 -17.77 -16.51
C GLY A 67 12.02 -16.94 -15.99
N ALA A 68 11.88 -15.60 -15.94
CA ALA A 68 12.89 -14.72 -15.40
C ALA A 68 13.00 -14.88 -13.88
N GLU A 69 14.22 -14.87 -13.36
CA GLU A 69 14.45 -14.84 -11.91
C GLU A 69 13.91 -13.52 -11.32
N ILE A 70 13.21 -13.64 -10.19
CA ILE A 70 12.71 -12.47 -9.46
C ILE A 70 13.87 -11.89 -8.67
N PHE A 71 14.54 -10.88 -9.24
CA PHE A 71 15.61 -10.17 -8.57
C PHE A 71 15.01 -9.13 -7.62
N VAL A 72 15.19 -9.34 -6.31
CA VAL A 72 14.83 -8.36 -5.29
C VAL A 72 16.11 -7.66 -4.85
N PRO A 73 16.34 -6.40 -5.28
CA PRO A 73 17.56 -5.67 -4.90
C PRO A 73 17.59 -5.47 -3.38
N LYS A 74 18.78 -5.67 -2.80
CA LYS A 74 19.01 -5.45 -1.38
C LYS A 74 18.89 -3.96 -1.09
N LYS A 75 17.93 -3.57 -0.27
CA LYS A 75 17.72 -2.18 0.10
C LYS A 75 18.69 -1.79 1.21
N GLU A 76 19.29 -0.62 1.08
CA GLU A 76 20.19 -0.09 2.12
C GLU A 76 19.39 0.18 3.42
N ASN A 77 19.97 -0.24 4.54
CA ASN A 77 19.36 -0.11 5.85
C ASN A 77 19.55 1.32 6.38
N GLY A 78 18.56 2.19 6.17
CA GLY A 78 18.54 3.55 6.72
C GLY A 78 17.53 3.66 7.85
N PHE A 79 17.90 3.41 9.10
CA PHE A 79 17.01 3.48 10.26
C PHE A 79 16.29 4.83 10.39
N VAL A 80 17.01 5.93 10.20
CA VAL A 80 16.47 7.30 10.24
C VAL A 80 15.41 7.51 9.16
N ARG A 81 15.66 7.02 7.95
CA ARG A 81 14.71 7.10 6.83
C ARG A 81 13.39 6.39 7.13
N TYR A 82 13.47 5.20 7.76
CA TYR A 82 12.26 4.43 8.08
C TYR A 82 11.44 5.10 9.18
N ILE A 83 12.09 5.66 10.20
CA ILE A 83 11.37 6.37 11.28
C ILE A 83 10.72 7.64 10.75
N ILE A 84 11.48 8.51 10.10
CA ILE A 84 10.94 9.79 9.60
C ILE A 84 9.86 9.54 8.53
N GLY A 85 10.16 8.71 7.54
CA GLY A 85 9.21 8.39 6.47
C GLY A 85 7.96 7.68 6.99
N GLY A 86 8.11 6.75 7.92
CA GLY A 86 7.00 6.04 8.57
C GLY A 86 6.13 6.97 9.40
N THR A 87 6.72 7.92 10.13
CA THR A 87 5.97 8.91 10.91
C THR A 87 5.17 9.85 10.01
N ILE A 88 5.79 10.40 8.96
CA ILE A 88 5.09 11.28 8.00
C ILE A 88 3.94 10.52 7.30
N PHE A 89 4.21 9.28 6.86
CA PHE A 89 3.19 8.44 6.25
C PHE A 89 2.05 8.13 7.24
N GLY A 90 2.39 7.75 8.47
CA GLY A 90 1.40 7.42 9.50
C GLY A 90 0.51 8.59 9.88
N LEU A 91 1.06 9.81 9.96
CA LEU A 91 0.28 11.02 10.20
C LEU A 91 -0.69 11.31 9.05
N GLY A 92 -0.23 11.21 7.79
CA GLY A 92 -1.10 11.37 6.62
C GLY A 92 -2.21 10.32 6.58
N TRP A 93 -1.87 9.08 6.88
CA TRP A 93 -2.83 7.98 6.93
C TRP A 93 -3.88 8.15 8.04
N ALA A 94 -3.45 8.56 9.23
CA ALA A 94 -4.36 8.83 10.35
C ALA A 94 -5.35 9.97 10.05
N LEU A 95 -4.90 11.01 9.34
CA LEU A 95 -5.74 12.15 8.96
C LEU A 95 -6.80 11.78 7.92
N ILE A 96 -6.43 10.96 6.95
CA ILE A 96 -7.31 10.63 5.81
C ILE A 96 -8.18 9.41 6.12
N GLY A 97 -7.67 8.48 6.94
CA GLY A 97 -8.35 7.22 7.23
C GLY A 97 -8.53 6.30 6.01
N ALA A 98 -7.67 6.43 5.00
CA ALA A 98 -7.72 5.61 3.80
C ALA A 98 -6.31 5.27 3.28
N CYS A 99 -6.13 4.01 2.84
CA CYS A 99 -4.92 3.59 2.13
C CYS A 99 -4.99 4.02 0.65
N PRO A 100 -3.85 4.10 -0.07
CA PRO A 100 -3.84 4.49 -1.49
C PRO A 100 -4.77 3.67 -2.39
N GLY A 101 -4.90 2.36 -2.18
CA GLY A 101 -5.84 1.52 -2.93
C GLY A 101 -7.30 1.91 -2.73
N PRO A 102 -7.78 1.93 -1.48
CA PRO A 102 -9.11 2.43 -1.12
C PRO A 102 -9.46 3.82 -1.64
N LEU A 103 -8.50 4.75 -1.78
CA LEU A 103 -8.79 6.09 -2.33
C LEU A 103 -9.41 6.03 -3.72
N TYR A 104 -8.90 5.16 -4.60
CA TYR A 104 -9.46 4.99 -5.95
C TYR A 104 -10.83 4.32 -5.92
N ILE A 105 -11.06 3.42 -4.98
CA ILE A 105 -12.36 2.75 -4.81
C ILE A 105 -13.39 3.77 -4.32
N LEU A 106 -13.06 4.58 -3.31
CA LEU A 106 -13.92 5.64 -2.79
C LEU A 106 -14.25 6.69 -3.87
N LEU A 107 -13.28 7.03 -4.72
CA LEU A 107 -13.52 7.89 -5.87
C LEU A 107 -14.53 7.26 -6.83
N GLY A 108 -14.38 5.96 -7.11
CA GLY A 108 -15.31 5.20 -7.96
C GLY A 108 -16.73 5.09 -7.38
N THR A 109 -16.89 5.18 -6.07
CA THR A 109 -18.22 5.21 -5.40
C THR A 109 -18.82 6.60 -5.33
N GLY A 110 -18.17 7.64 -5.89
CA GLY A 110 -18.70 9.00 -5.98
C GLY A 110 -18.23 9.96 -4.88
N VAL A 111 -17.25 9.58 -4.07
CA VAL A 111 -16.65 10.45 -3.05
C VAL A 111 -15.59 11.34 -3.71
N TYR A 112 -16.02 12.40 -4.39
CA TYR A 112 -15.14 13.27 -5.18
C TYR A 112 -14.09 14.04 -4.35
N SER A 113 -14.29 14.22 -3.05
CA SER A 113 -13.28 14.80 -2.16
C SER A 113 -11.96 14.02 -2.17
N MET A 114 -11.99 12.73 -2.52
CA MET A 114 -10.78 11.90 -2.65
C MET A 114 -9.86 12.34 -3.79
N LEU A 115 -10.34 13.10 -4.78
CA LEU A 115 -9.49 13.72 -5.82
C LEU A 115 -8.45 14.67 -5.22
N ILE A 116 -8.84 15.46 -4.22
CA ILE A 116 -7.93 16.39 -3.53
C ILE A 116 -6.83 15.59 -2.82
N VAL A 117 -7.20 14.50 -2.17
CA VAL A 117 -6.26 13.61 -1.47
C VAL A 117 -5.27 12.96 -2.44
N ILE A 118 -5.76 12.46 -3.56
CA ILE A 118 -4.93 11.87 -4.61
C ILE A 118 -3.96 12.90 -5.18
N ALA A 119 -4.45 14.12 -5.49
CA ALA A 119 -3.59 15.20 -5.98
C ALA A 119 -2.52 15.58 -4.95
N ALA A 120 -2.89 15.69 -3.67
CA ALA A 120 -1.94 15.97 -2.59
C ALA A 120 -0.88 14.85 -2.45
N ALA A 121 -1.29 13.59 -2.58
CA ALA A 121 -0.37 12.44 -2.54
C ALA A 121 0.60 12.47 -3.74
N MET A 122 0.13 12.83 -4.92
CA MET A 122 0.98 13.00 -6.11
C MET A 122 1.99 14.13 -5.92
N LEU A 123 1.55 15.28 -5.40
CA LEU A 123 2.44 16.40 -5.06
C LEU A 123 3.48 16.00 -4.01
N GLY A 124 3.08 15.25 -2.97
CA GLY A 124 3.99 14.74 -1.95
C GLY A 124 5.09 13.84 -2.53
N THR A 125 4.73 12.92 -3.44
CA THR A 125 5.71 12.06 -4.13
C THR A 125 6.62 12.85 -5.06
N PHE A 126 6.12 13.87 -5.72
CA PHE A 126 6.91 14.77 -6.56
C PHE A 126 7.93 15.57 -5.74
N VAL A 127 7.48 16.17 -4.63
CA VAL A 127 8.35 16.89 -3.69
C VAL A 127 9.43 15.96 -3.13
N TYR A 128 9.05 14.74 -2.73
CA TYR A 128 10.02 13.74 -2.30
C TYR A 128 11.07 13.44 -3.38
N GLY A 129 10.64 13.33 -4.66
CA GLY A 129 11.56 13.12 -5.78
C GLY A 129 12.61 14.22 -5.91
N ILE A 130 12.23 15.48 -5.70
CA ILE A 130 13.14 16.63 -5.72
C ILE A 130 14.09 16.63 -4.50
N LEU A 131 13.55 16.33 -3.32
CA LEU A 131 14.32 16.38 -2.06
C LEU A 131 15.17 15.13 -1.83
N LYS A 132 14.96 14.05 -2.58
CA LYS A 132 15.64 12.76 -2.39
C LYS A 132 17.16 12.89 -2.32
N SER A 133 17.77 13.77 -3.10
CA SER A 133 19.22 14.01 -3.12
C SER A 133 19.74 14.74 -1.88
N LYS A 134 18.86 15.44 -1.13
CA LYS A 134 19.20 16.21 0.07
C LYS A 134 18.84 15.52 1.38
N LEU A 135 18.06 14.43 1.30
CA LEU A 135 17.66 13.67 2.48
C LEU A 135 18.78 12.67 2.88
N PRO A 136 19.02 12.47 4.18
CA PRO A 136 19.96 11.47 4.66
C PRO A 136 19.49 10.06 4.25
N HIS A 137 20.32 9.40 3.48
CA HIS A 137 20.10 8.04 2.99
C HIS A 137 20.82 7.03 3.84
#